data_12a17bbcfa74e813314a8903277a6fd8
#
_entry.id   12a17bbcfa74e813314a8903277a6fd8
#
_cell.length_a   1.000
_cell.length_b   1.000
_cell.length_c   1.000
_cell.angle_alpha   90.00
_cell.angle_beta   90.00
_cell.angle_gamma   90.00
#
_symmetry.space_group_name_H-M   'P 1'
#
loop_
_entity.id
_entity.type
_entity.pdbx_description
1 polymer ?
#
loop_
_entity_poly.entity_id
_entity_poly.type
_entity_poly.pdbx_seq_one_letter_code
_entity_poly.pdbx_strand_id
1 'polypeptide(L)' 'MRKKFFCTFPQGLISEPIISHTLGERFAVIPNIRAASISDTMALVAVEIDGEPKAIEDSVAYLRERGVKVEEMTDNE' A
#
# COMPACT_ATOMS: atom_id res chain seq x y z
N MET A 1 10.56 -0.85 11.68
CA MET A 1 11.01 -0.35 10.38
C MET A 1 9.86 0.35 9.68
N ARG A 2 10.18 1.33 8.85
CA ARG A 2 9.17 2.08 8.09
C ARG A 2 9.66 2.21 6.66
N LYS A 3 8.77 1.89 5.71
CA LYS A 3 9.09 2.03 4.30
C LYS A 3 7.96 2.77 3.59
N LYS A 4 8.30 3.48 2.53
CA LYS A 4 7.35 4.23 1.74
C LYS A 4 7.13 3.56 0.40
N PHE A 5 5.88 3.51 -0.02
CA PHE A 5 5.51 2.88 -1.28
C PHE A 5 4.53 3.76 -2.05
N PHE A 6 4.61 3.63 -3.36
CA PHE A 6 3.66 4.27 -4.25
C PHE A 6 2.85 3.16 -4.90
N CYS A 7 1.55 3.19 -4.67
CA CYS A 7 0.66 2.11 -5.11
C CYS A 7 -0.32 2.61 -6.15
N THR A 8 -0.52 1.80 -7.19
CA THR A 8 -1.51 2.09 -8.22
C THR A 8 -2.58 1.01 -8.15
N PHE A 9 -3.81 1.40 -7.83
CA PHE A 9 -4.92 0.46 -7.71
C PHE A 9 -5.76 0.48 -8.97
N PRO A 10 -6.04 -0.68 -9.57
CA PRO A 10 -6.95 -0.73 -10.72
C PRO A 10 -8.38 -0.45 -10.28
N GLN A 11 -9.21 -0.13 -11.24
CA GLN A 11 -10.59 0.27 -10.98
C GLN A 11 -11.34 -0.72 -10.11
N GLY A 12 -11.14 -2.00 -10.33
CA GLY A 12 -11.87 -3.02 -9.58
C GLY A 12 -11.55 -3.07 -8.10
N LEU A 13 -10.44 -2.44 -7.68
CA LEU A 13 -10.03 -2.47 -6.27
C LEU A 13 -10.20 -1.13 -5.57
N ILE A 14 -10.68 -0.11 -6.26
CA ILE A 14 -10.72 1.23 -5.67
C ILE A 14 -11.64 1.27 -4.45
N SER A 15 -12.75 0.54 -4.48
CA SER A 15 -13.71 0.60 -3.38
C SER A 15 -13.36 -0.32 -2.22
N GLU A 16 -12.32 -1.14 -2.34
CA GLU A 16 -11.95 -2.03 -1.23
C GLU A 16 -11.00 -1.33 -0.28
N PRO A 17 -11.21 -1.43 1.04
CA PRO A 17 -10.34 -0.76 1.99
C PRO A 17 -9.07 -1.58 2.26
N ILE A 18 -8.31 -1.86 1.21
CA ILE A 18 -7.17 -2.77 1.33
C ILE A 18 -6.10 -2.18 2.24
N ILE A 19 -5.67 -0.94 1.98
CA ILE A 19 -4.61 -0.36 2.77
C ILE A 19 -5.09 0.00 4.16
N SER A 20 -6.22 0.68 4.25
CA SER A 20 -6.64 1.23 5.53
C SER A 20 -7.16 0.17 6.50
N HIS A 21 -7.58 -0.98 6.01
CA HIS A 21 -8.17 -2.00 6.87
C HIS A 21 -7.44 -3.34 6.76
N THR A 22 -7.35 -3.88 5.55
CA THR A 22 -6.85 -5.24 5.38
C THR A 22 -5.40 -5.41 5.81
N LEU A 23 -4.53 -4.47 5.45
CA LEU A 23 -3.13 -4.59 5.81
C LEU A 23 -2.94 -4.57 7.32
N GLY A 24 -3.63 -3.68 8.01
CA GLY A 24 -3.52 -3.61 9.45
C GLY A 24 -4.06 -4.85 10.13
N GLU A 25 -5.16 -5.40 9.62
CA GLU A 25 -5.78 -6.57 10.22
C GLU A 25 -4.97 -7.83 9.99
N ARG A 26 -4.44 -8.01 8.80
CA ARG A 26 -3.84 -9.29 8.43
C ARG A 26 -2.34 -9.38 8.63
N PHE A 27 -1.64 -8.26 8.58
CA PHE A 27 -0.18 -8.31 8.52
C PHE A 27 0.52 -7.64 9.68
N ALA A 28 -0.24 -7.14 10.66
CA ALA A 28 0.36 -6.51 11.83
C ALA A 28 1.27 -5.35 11.45
N VAL A 29 0.85 -4.55 10.48
CA VAL A 29 1.58 -3.35 10.09
C VAL A 29 0.67 -2.16 10.30
N ILE A 30 1.27 -0.97 10.34
CA ILE A 30 0.51 0.28 10.48
C ILE A 30 0.68 1.07 9.19
N PRO A 31 -0.33 1.08 8.32
CA PRO A 31 -0.25 1.87 7.09
C PRO A 31 -0.68 3.30 7.37
N ASN A 32 0.06 4.24 6.82
CA ASN A 32 -0.23 5.66 6.97
C ASN A 32 -0.28 6.28 5.58
N ILE A 33 -1.47 6.61 5.12
CA ILE A 33 -1.64 7.18 3.77
C ILE A 33 -1.21 8.64 3.80
N ARG A 34 -0.22 8.97 2.99
CA ARG A 34 0.32 10.32 2.93
C ARG A 34 -0.34 11.15 1.85
N ALA A 35 -0.75 10.53 0.76
CA ALA A 35 -1.41 11.22 -0.33
C ALA A 35 -2.17 10.22 -1.16
N ALA A 36 -3.27 10.65 -1.73
CA ALA A 36 -4.07 9.79 -2.59
C ALA A 36 -4.73 10.64 -3.66
N SER A 37 -4.80 10.08 -4.87
CA SER A 37 -5.46 10.72 -5.98
C SER A 37 -6.32 9.66 -6.65
N ILE A 38 -7.62 9.85 -6.65
CA ILE A 38 -8.56 8.86 -7.13
C ILE A 38 -9.30 9.40 -8.35
N SER A 39 -9.32 8.62 -9.41
CA SER A 39 -10.10 8.96 -10.59
C SER A 39 -11.06 7.81 -10.89
N ASP A 40 -11.77 7.90 -12.01
CA ASP A 40 -12.74 6.85 -12.37
C ASP A 40 -12.07 5.53 -12.70
N THR A 41 -10.81 5.56 -13.13
CA THR A 41 -10.17 4.36 -13.65
C THR A 41 -9.03 3.84 -12.79
N MET A 42 -8.49 4.66 -11.89
CA MET A 42 -7.40 4.19 -11.04
C MET A 42 -7.28 5.05 -9.79
N ALA A 43 -6.58 4.54 -8.81
CA ALA A 43 -6.25 5.29 -7.61
C ALA A 43 -4.75 5.22 -7.40
N LEU A 44 -4.14 6.38 -7.14
CA LEU A 44 -2.71 6.48 -6.84
C LEU A 44 -2.58 6.82 -5.37
N VAL A 45 -1.81 6.01 -4.64
CA VAL A 45 -1.71 6.17 -3.19
C VAL A 45 -0.25 6.12 -2.77
N ALA A 46 0.18 7.15 -2.05
CA ALA A 46 1.50 7.15 -1.41
C ALA A 46 1.28 6.79 0.05
N VAL A 47 1.91 5.70 0.49
CA VAL A 47 1.68 5.18 1.82
C VAL A 47 3.00 4.85 2.51
N GLU A 48 3.08 5.12 3.82
CA GLU A 48 4.17 4.64 4.66
C GLU A 48 3.66 3.44 5.43
N ILE A 49 4.43 2.36 5.41
CA ILE A 49 4.06 1.16 6.15
C ILE A 49 5.09 0.92 7.24
N ASP A 50 4.63 0.84 8.48
CA ASP A 50 5.48 0.66 9.65
C ASP A 50 5.25 -0.72 10.22
N GLY A 51 6.32 -1.44 10.49
CA GLY A 51 6.22 -2.79 11.05
C GLY A 51 7.53 -3.54 10.93
N GLU A 52 7.49 -4.82 11.26
CA GLU A 52 8.65 -5.69 11.10
C GLU A 52 8.96 -5.86 9.61
N PRO A 53 10.23 -6.00 9.25
CA PRO A 53 10.58 -6.15 7.83
C PRO A 53 9.81 -7.26 7.12
N LYS A 54 9.65 -8.40 7.79
CA LYS A 54 8.92 -9.51 7.18
C LYS A 54 7.46 -9.18 6.98
N ALA A 55 6.85 -8.50 7.93
CA ALA A 55 5.44 -8.12 7.83
C ALA A 55 5.24 -7.13 6.69
N ILE A 56 6.17 -6.19 6.52
CA ILE A 56 6.09 -5.23 5.41
C ILE A 56 6.22 -5.97 4.08
N GLU A 57 7.17 -6.90 4.01
CA GLU A 57 7.38 -7.67 2.79
C GLU A 57 6.12 -8.47 2.43
N ASP A 58 5.50 -9.10 3.42
CA ASP A 58 4.30 -9.88 3.19
C ASP A 58 3.14 -8.99 2.75
N SER A 59 3.06 -7.78 3.30
CA SER A 59 2.03 -6.82 2.90
C SER A 59 2.17 -6.44 1.43
N VAL A 60 3.40 -6.17 1.00
CA VAL A 60 3.65 -5.80 -0.38
C VAL A 60 3.32 -6.96 -1.31
N ALA A 61 3.71 -8.17 -0.93
CA ALA A 61 3.41 -9.35 -1.73
C ALA A 61 1.90 -9.53 -1.89
N TYR A 62 1.15 -9.30 -0.81
CA TYR A 62 -0.30 -9.40 -0.85
C TYR A 62 -0.90 -8.37 -1.82
N LEU A 63 -0.42 -7.13 -1.75
CA LEU A 63 -0.91 -6.09 -2.65
C LEU A 63 -0.69 -6.46 -4.10
N ARG A 64 0.51 -6.94 -4.40
CA ARG A 64 0.84 -7.33 -5.76
C ARG A 64 0.00 -8.51 -6.23
N GLU A 65 -0.26 -9.44 -5.34
CA GLU A 65 -1.09 -10.59 -5.67
C GLU A 65 -2.51 -10.17 -6.00
N ARG A 66 -3.01 -9.13 -5.35
CA ARG A 66 -4.34 -8.61 -5.62
C ARG A 66 -4.40 -7.76 -6.88
N GLY A 67 -3.26 -7.49 -7.50
CA GLY A 67 -3.24 -6.71 -8.72
C GLY A 67 -2.86 -5.25 -8.55
N VAL A 68 -2.38 -4.88 -7.37
CA VAL A 68 -1.93 -3.52 -7.12
C VAL A 68 -0.48 -3.40 -7.57
N LYS A 69 -0.18 -2.33 -8.30
CA LYS A 69 1.21 -2.06 -8.69
C LYS A 69 1.87 -1.30 -7.56
N VAL A 70 2.96 -1.87 -7.02
CA VAL A 70 3.62 -1.31 -5.86
C VAL A 70 5.07 -1.01 -6.18
N GLU A 71 5.49 0.22 -5.92
CA GLU A 71 6.87 0.64 -6.09
C GLU A 71 7.39 1.20 -4.79
N GLU A 72 8.55 0.75 -4.36
CA GLU A 72 9.15 1.29 -3.15
C GLU A 72 9.77 2.64 -3.46
N MET A 73 9.52 3.62 -2.59
CA MET A 73 10.08 4.96 -2.73
C MET A 73 11.27 5.09 -1.80
N THR A 74 12.34 5.71 -2.30
CA THR A 74 13.49 5.95 -1.45
C THR A 74 13.46 7.37 -0.95
N ASP A 75 14.15 7.57 0.17
CA ASP A 75 14.12 8.83 0.83
C ASP A 75 15.35 9.64 0.60
N ASN A 76 16.23 9.18 -0.18
CA ASN A 76 17.44 9.92 -0.31
C ASN A 76 17.32 10.81 -1.45
N GLU A 77 17.30 11.75 -1.36
CA GLU A 77 17.37 12.54 -2.39
C GLU A 77 17.46 13.62 -2.08
#